data_cb5848352741b69c6ad9acfa2a7f9082
#
_entry.id   cb5848352741b69c6ad9acfa2a7f9082
#
_cell.length_a   1.000
_cell.length_b   1.000
_cell.length_c   1.000
_cell.angle_alpha   90.00
_cell.angle_beta   90.00
_cell.angle_gamma   90.00
#
_symmetry.space_group_name_H-M   'P 1'
#
loop_
_entity.id
_entity.type
_entity.pdbx_description
1 polymer ?
#
loop_
_entity_poly.entity_id
_entity_poly.type
_entity_poly.pdbx_seq_one_letter_code
_entity_poly.pdbx_strand_id
1 'polypeptide(L)'
;MNLHEYLSVAPEIAEAIAQGKPVVALESTILSHGMPYPENVEFAHKVEKIVREEGAIPATTAIIGGKLKVGLNDEELLTMCKAENVGKVSRRDVAVYLATGQTGATTVATTMIIASLAGIRFFATGGIGGVHRGAEKTMDISADLQELANTPVCVVCAGAKSILDLGLTLEYLETYGVPVLGLRTDELPAFYCRTSGYKLDYNCQDEQTVAKIMKTKWDVGLKGGAVVGNPIPEQYAMDPDYMNGIIEKAVAQANAEHIHGKAITPFLLAHIKDMTGGNSFAANLELAYNNARACSKIACAYAKL
;
A
#
# COMPACT_ATOMS: atom_id res chain seq x y z
N MET A 1 -3.89 -25.28 -12.08
CA MET A 1 -2.86 -24.57 -11.27
C MET A 1 -3.00 -25.06 -9.85
N ASN A 2 -1.95 -25.60 -9.24
CA ASN A 2 -2.01 -26.15 -7.88
C ASN A 2 -1.76 -25.04 -6.84
N LEU A 3 -2.66 -24.04 -6.77
CA LEU A 3 -2.51 -22.87 -5.91
C LEU A 3 -2.43 -23.24 -4.42
N HIS A 4 -3.11 -24.32 -4.01
CA HIS A 4 -3.12 -24.80 -2.62
C HIS A 4 -1.73 -25.18 -2.10
N GLU A 5 -0.79 -25.48 -3.01
CA GLU A 5 0.58 -25.77 -2.65
C GLU A 5 1.36 -24.52 -2.20
N TYR A 6 0.98 -23.35 -2.69
CA TYR A 6 1.70 -22.09 -2.44
C TYR A 6 0.95 -21.11 -1.56
N LEU A 7 -0.39 -21.14 -1.54
CA LEU A 7 -1.23 -20.19 -0.81
C LEU A 7 -1.68 -20.78 0.54
N SER A 8 -1.44 -20.05 1.61
CA SER A 8 -1.86 -20.37 2.97
C SER A 8 -2.72 -19.23 3.51
N VAL A 9 -4.01 -19.48 3.63
CA VAL A 9 -5.00 -18.51 4.14
C VAL A 9 -5.39 -18.90 5.56
N ALA A 10 -5.36 -17.95 6.49
CA ALA A 10 -5.80 -18.18 7.87
C ALA A 10 -7.29 -18.57 7.91
N PRO A 11 -7.70 -19.50 8.79
CA PRO A 11 -9.07 -20.04 8.82
C PRO A 11 -10.14 -18.95 8.93
N GLU A 12 -9.95 -17.94 9.78
CA GLU A 12 -10.87 -16.79 9.94
C GLU A 12 -11.11 -16.08 8.60
N ILE A 13 -10.04 -15.86 7.84
CA ILE A 13 -10.09 -15.14 6.56
C ILE A 13 -10.75 -16.01 5.48
N ALA A 14 -10.40 -17.30 5.43
CA ALA A 14 -11.01 -18.24 4.49
C ALA A 14 -12.53 -18.34 4.71
N GLU A 15 -12.96 -18.42 5.98
CA GLU A 15 -14.39 -18.43 6.34
C GLU A 15 -15.06 -17.09 5.96
N ALA A 16 -14.42 -15.97 6.24
CA ALA A 16 -14.94 -14.65 5.91
C ALA A 16 -15.17 -14.48 4.40
N ILE A 17 -14.21 -14.89 3.59
CA ILE A 17 -14.32 -14.85 2.12
C ILE A 17 -15.44 -15.73 1.65
N ALA A 18 -15.54 -16.97 2.18
CA ALA A 18 -16.62 -17.90 1.82
C ALA A 18 -18.02 -17.38 2.17
N GLN A 19 -18.12 -16.55 3.22
CA GLN A 19 -19.37 -15.92 3.67
C GLN A 19 -19.63 -14.55 3.01
N GLY A 20 -18.77 -14.07 2.12
CA GLY A 20 -18.89 -12.75 1.51
C GLY A 20 -18.69 -11.60 2.49
N LYS A 21 -18.03 -11.83 3.64
CA LYS A 21 -17.70 -10.79 4.62
C LYS A 21 -16.58 -9.87 4.12
N PRO A 22 -16.56 -8.60 4.55
CA PRO A 22 -15.52 -7.67 4.14
C PRO A 22 -14.16 -8.07 4.70
N VAL A 23 -13.16 -8.19 3.83
CA VAL A 23 -11.77 -8.46 4.18
C VAL A 23 -10.88 -7.37 3.59
N VAL A 24 -9.93 -6.88 4.36
CA VAL A 24 -8.96 -5.86 3.95
C VAL A 24 -7.55 -6.42 4.04
N ALA A 25 -6.85 -6.47 2.91
CA ALA A 25 -5.45 -6.83 2.87
C ALA A 25 -4.57 -5.72 3.46
N LEU A 26 -3.46 -6.12 4.09
CA LEU A 26 -2.41 -5.25 4.63
C LEU A 26 -1.05 -5.76 4.16
N GLU A 27 -0.13 -4.84 3.82
CA GLU A 27 1.23 -5.18 3.41
C GLU A 27 2.15 -5.45 4.61
N SER A 28 3.28 -6.10 4.36
CA SER A 28 4.31 -6.31 5.38
C SER A 28 5.63 -5.56 5.13
N THR A 29 5.81 -4.90 3.97
CA THR A 29 7.01 -4.08 3.75
C THR A 29 7.13 -2.96 4.79
N ILE A 30 6.01 -2.36 5.20
CA ILE A 30 6.00 -1.34 6.24
C ILE A 30 6.49 -1.89 7.58
N LEU A 31 6.24 -3.16 7.88
CA LEU A 31 6.65 -3.82 9.12
C LEU A 31 8.15 -4.12 9.14
N SER A 32 8.69 -4.66 8.03
CA SER A 32 10.07 -5.14 7.99
C SER A 32 11.08 -4.10 7.54
N HIS A 33 10.64 -3.07 6.77
CA HIS A 33 11.52 -2.09 6.13
C HIS A 33 11.09 -0.63 6.31
N GLY A 34 9.95 -0.39 6.92
CA GLY A 34 9.39 0.95 7.07
C GLY A 34 9.45 1.51 8.47
N MET A 35 9.60 0.65 9.47
CA MET A 35 9.56 1.02 10.89
C MET A 35 10.55 0.20 11.71
N PRO A 36 11.18 0.79 12.76
CA PRO A 36 12.02 0.04 13.67
C PRO A 36 11.19 -0.84 14.61
N TYR A 37 11.85 -1.83 15.23
CA TYR A 37 11.30 -2.58 16.35
C TYR A 37 11.50 -1.76 17.66
N PRO A 38 10.52 -1.70 18.57
CA PRO A 38 9.25 -2.45 18.62
C PRO A 38 8.04 -1.74 17.97
N GLU A 39 8.19 -0.52 17.46
CA GLU A 39 7.10 0.31 16.93
C GLU A 39 6.36 -0.35 15.77
N ASN A 40 7.05 -1.19 14.98
CA ASN A 40 6.44 -1.95 13.89
C ASN A 40 5.44 -3.00 14.38
N VAL A 41 5.68 -3.63 15.54
CA VAL A 41 4.73 -4.57 16.17
C VAL A 41 3.50 -3.85 16.69
N GLU A 42 3.70 -2.72 17.36
CA GLU A 42 2.61 -1.88 17.86
C GLU A 42 1.73 -1.37 16.71
N PHE A 43 2.37 -0.95 15.63
CA PHE A 43 1.67 -0.53 14.41
C PHE A 43 0.84 -1.67 13.82
N ALA A 44 1.40 -2.87 13.67
CA ALA A 44 0.71 -4.02 13.10
C ALA A 44 -0.56 -4.37 13.88
N HIS A 45 -0.45 -4.50 15.20
CA HIS A 45 -1.62 -4.77 16.05
C HIS A 45 -2.65 -3.63 16.00
N LYS A 46 -2.20 -2.38 16.00
CA LYS A 46 -3.09 -1.22 15.96
C LYS A 46 -3.85 -1.11 14.63
N VAL A 47 -3.18 -1.34 13.49
CA VAL A 47 -3.84 -1.28 12.18
C VAL A 47 -4.84 -2.41 12.00
N GLU A 48 -4.53 -3.63 12.44
CA GLU A 48 -5.47 -4.75 12.41
C GLU A 48 -6.68 -4.51 13.33
N LYS A 49 -6.45 -3.97 14.52
CA LYS A 49 -7.52 -3.57 15.44
C LYS A 49 -8.46 -2.55 14.80
N ILE A 50 -7.91 -1.53 14.14
CA ILE A 50 -8.70 -0.51 13.43
C ILE A 50 -9.59 -1.15 12.36
N VAL A 51 -9.04 -2.06 11.55
CA VAL A 51 -9.83 -2.77 10.53
C VAL A 51 -10.99 -3.53 11.17
N ARG A 52 -10.78 -4.21 12.29
CA ARG A 52 -11.83 -4.93 13.03
C ARG A 52 -12.87 -3.99 13.64
N GLU A 53 -12.46 -2.86 14.21
CA GLU A 53 -13.36 -1.86 14.78
C GLU A 53 -14.29 -1.24 13.72
N GLU A 54 -13.82 -1.14 12.47
CA GLU A 54 -14.64 -0.66 11.34
C GLU A 54 -15.49 -1.76 10.68
N GLY A 55 -15.48 -2.98 11.24
CA GLY A 55 -16.35 -4.08 10.81
C GLY A 55 -15.82 -4.96 9.68
N ALA A 56 -14.55 -4.83 9.31
CA ALA A 56 -13.87 -5.70 8.34
C ALA A 56 -12.89 -6.65 9.03
N ILE A 57 -12.39 -7.63 8.28
CA ILE A 57 -11.41 -8.60 8.78
C ILE A 57 -10.05 -8.27 8.17
N PRO A 58 -9.00 -8.04 8.98
CA PRO A 58 -7.66 -7.74 8.50
C PRO A 58 -6.98 -9.01 7.97
N ALA A 59 -6.24 -8.86 6.87
CA ALA A 59 -5.49 -9.92 6.22
C ALA A 59 -4.07 -9.43 5.90
N THR A 60 -3.20 -9.40 6.92
CA THR A 60 -1.79 -9.06 6.71
C THR A 60 -1.11 -10.14 5.87
N THR A 61 -0.41 -9.74 4.81
CA THR A 61 0.23 -10.65 3.85
C THR A 61 1.74 -10.69 4.00
N ALA A 62 2.32 -11.85 3.78
CA ALA A 62 3.77 -12.07 3.75
C ALA A 62 4.12 -13.27 2.88
N ILE A 63 5.41 -13.48 2.59
CA ILE A 63 5.94 -14.77 2.14
C ILE A 63 6.75 -15.34 3.29
N ILE A 64 6.38 -16.53 3.79
CA ILE A 64 7.08 -17.19 4.90
C ILE A 64 7.36 -18.63 4.51
N GLY A 65 8.64 -19.01 4.52
CA GLY A 65 9.06 -20.38 4.19
C GLY A 65 8.57 -20.85 2.81
N GLY A 66 8.56 -19.97 1.81
CA GLY A 66 8.10 -20.29 0.47
C GLY A 66 6.58 -20.40 0.32
N LYS A 67 5.80 -19.85 1.25
CA LYS A 67 4.33 -19.81 1.17
C LYS A 67 3.82 -18.36 1.12
N LEU A 68 2.84 -18.10 0.27
CA LEU A 68 2.05 -16.88 0.27
C LEU A 68 1.10 -16.93 1.45
N LYS A 69 1.33 -16.13 2.46
CA LYS A 69 0.52 -16.07 3.68
C LYS A 69 -0.53 -14.97 3.56
N VAL A 70 -1.75 -15.27 4.01
CA VAL A 70 -2.88 -14.35 4.10
C VAL A 70 -3.47 -14.44 5.49
N GLY A 71 -3.23 -13.43 6.30
CA GLY A 71 -3.42 -13.46 7.75
C GLY A 71 -2.22 -14.10 8.44
N LEU A 72 -1.56 -13.32 9.28
CA LEU A 72 -0.43 -13.77 10.08
C LEU A 72 -0.90 -14.00 11.52
N ASN A 73 -0.41 -15.07 12.15
CA ASN A 73 -0.50 -15.20 13.59
C ASN A 73 0.58 -14.34 14.27
N ASP A 74 0.51 -14.22 15.61
CA ASP A 74 1.45 -13.38 16.38
C ASP A 74 2.91 -13.78 16.21
N GLU A 75 3.23 -15.07 16.08
CA GLU A 75 4.59 -15.56 15.87
C GLU A 75 5.10 -15.20 14.46
N GLU A 76 4.27 -15.37 13.43
CA GLU A 76 4.58 -14.99 12.06
C GLU A 76 4.74 -13.47 11.94
N LEU A 77 3.85 -12.69 12.57
CA LEU A 77 3.94 -11.23 12.59
C LEU A 77 5.22 -10.76 13.29
N LEU A 78 5.55 -11.37 14.44
CA LEU A 78 6.78 -11.04 15.16
C LEU A 78 8.03 -11.40 14.34
N THR A 79 7.99 -12.50 13.57
CA THR A 79 9.05 -12.88 12.64
C THR A 79 9.26 -11.78 11.58
N MET A 80 8.17 -11.29 10.97
CA MET A 80 8.25 -10.21 9.98
C MET A 80 8.78 -8.90 10.57
N CYS A 81 8.56 -8.65 11.86
CA CYS A 81 9.00 -7.42 12.53
C CYS A 81 10.44 -7.46 13.02
N LYS A 82 10.99 -8.64 13.34
CA LYS A 82 12.29 -8.79 14.00
C LYS A 82 13.40 -9.38 13.13
N ALA A 83 13.05 -10.19 12.12
CA ALA A 83 14.06 -10.93 11.39
C ALA A 83 14.87 -10.00 10.47
N GLU A 84 16.20 -10.06 10.61
CA GLU A 84 17.16 -9.27 9.80
C GLU A 84 17.19 -9.69 8.33
N ASN A 85 16.79 -10.93 8.03
CA ASN A 85 16.88 -11.54 6.69
C ASN A 85 15.53 -11.57 5.94
N VAL A 86 14.60 -10.67 6.27
CA VAL A 86 13.34 -10.53 5.53
C VAL A 86 13.61 -9.70 4.27
N GLY A 87 13.50 -10.32 3.09
CA GLY A 87 13.70 -9.60 1.84
C GLY A 87 12.49 -8.74 1.46
N LYS A 88 12.70 -7.65 0.74
CA LYS A 88 11.62 -6.84 0.15
C LYS A 88 11.22 -7.48 -1.18
N VAL A 89 10.02 -8.07 -1.24
CA VAL A 89 9.54 -8.87 -2.37
C VAL A 89 8.55 -8.07 -3.20
N SER A 90 8.87 -7.87 -4.48
CA SER A 90 7.98 -7.34 -5.50
C SER A 90 7.63 -8.45 -6.51
N ARG A 91 6.76 -8.17 -7.49
CA ARG A 91 6.25 -9.13 -8.48
C ARG A 91 7.33 -10.06 -9.03
N ARG A 92 8.48 -9.53 -9.47
CA ARG A 92 9.58 -10.32 -10.08
C ARG A 92 10.21 -11.33 -9.12
N ASP A 93 10.10 -11.09 -7.81
CA ASP A 93 10.78 -11.88 -6.78
C ASP A 93 9.92 -13.05 -6.28
N VAL A 94 8.59 -12.98 -6.45
CA VAL A 94 7.62 -13.92 -5.86
C VAL A 94 7.98 -15.37 -6.18
N ALA A 95 8.17 -15.71 -7.45
CA ALA A 95 8.46 -17.08 -7.85
C ALA A 95 9.81 -17.59 -7.27
N VAL A 96 10.80 -16.71 -7.15
CA VAL A 96 12.11 -17.04 -6.57
C VAL A 96 11.94 -17.37 -5.09
N TYR A 97 11.25 -16.52 -4.33
CA TYR A 97 11.03 -16.73 -2.89
C TYR A 97 10.23 -18.00 -2.59
N LEU A 98 9.21 -18.28 -3.40
CA LEU A 98 8.43 -19.52 -3.27
C LEU A 98 9.28 -20.75 -3.54
N ALA A 99 10.02 -20.75 -4.65
CA ALA A 99 10.82 -21.91 -5.07
C ALA A 99 12.01 -22.20 -4.14
N THR A 100 12.56 -21.17 -3.50
CA THR A 100 13.73 -21.29 -2.62
C THR A 100 13.40 -21.32 -1.14
N GLY A 101 12.12 -21.31 -0.76
CA GLY A 101 11.68 -21.38 0.62
C GLY A 101 12.03 -20.14 1.47
N GLN A 102 12.26 -18.99 0.84
CA GLN A 102 12.66 -17.76 1.54
C GLN A 102 11.48 -17.05 2.22
N THR A 103 11.83 -16.14 3.14
CA THR A 103 10.87 -15.25 3.81
C THR A 103 11.04 -13.83 3.28
N GLY A 104 9.92 -13.17 2.99
CA GLY A 104 9.91 -11.83 2.42
C GLY A 104 8.68 -11.02 2.73
N ALA A 105 8.91 -9.72 2.90
CA ALA A 105 7.89 -8.71 3.10
C ALA A 105 7.28 -8.29 1.74
N THR A 106 5.97 -8.19 1.71
CA THR A 106 5.20 -7.90 0.50
C THR A 106 5.12 -6.40 0.24
N THR A 107 5.53 -5.98 -0.97
CA THR A 107 5.26 -4.62 -1.48
C THR A 107 3.78 -4.48 -1.85
N VAL A 108 3.35 -3.28 -2.24
CA VAL A 108 1.99 -3.06 -2.76
C VAL A 108 1.68 -4.06 -3.88
N ALA A 109 2.55 -4.20 -4.88
CA ALA A 109 2.38 -5.16 -5.98
C ALA A 109 2.20 -6.59 -5.47
N THR A 110 3.06 -7.06 -4.58
CA THR A 110 2.97 -8.44 -4.08
C THR A 110 1.75 -8.64 -3.19
N THR A 111 1.39 -7.66 -2.38
CA THR A 111 0.16 -7.69 -1.57
C THR A 111 -1.08 -7.80 -2.46
N MET A 112 -1.16 -7.03 -3.54
CA MET A 112 -2.26 -7.12 -4.50
C MET A 112 -2.35 -8.50 -5.15
N ILE A 113 -1.22 -9.09 -5.55
CA ILE A 113 -1.18 -10.45 -6.11
C ILE A 113 -1.75 -11.45 -5.11
N ILE A 114 -1.26 -11.44 -3.87
CA ILE A 114 -1.66 -12.38 -2.83
C ILE A 114 -3.15 -12.18 -2.47
N ALA A 115 -3.58 -10.94 -2.29
CA ALA A 115 -4.96 -10.58 -2.02
C ALA A 115 -5.91 -11.11 -3.11
N SER A 116 -5.57 -10.87 -4.37
CA SER A 116 -6.36 -11.35 -5.52
C SER A 116 -6.44 -12.87 -5.59
N LEU A 117 -5.32 -13.57 -5.35
CA LEU A 117 -5.29 -15.04 -5.33
C LEU A 117 -6.15 -15.62 -4.20
N ALA A 118 -6.28 -14.91 -3.08
CA ALA A 118 -7.15 -15.27 -1.97
C ALA A 118 -8.61 -14.83 -2.15
N GLY A 119 -8.93 -14.03 -3.18
CA GLY A 119 -10.27 -13.49 -3.40
C GLY A 119 -10.56 -12.18 -2.68
N ILE A 120 -9.56 -11.51 -2.11
CA ILE A 120 -9.67 -10.22 -1.43
C ILE A 120 -9.62 -9.09 -2.47
N ARG A 121 -10.53 -8.13 -2.36
CA ARG A 121 -10.73 -7.03 -3.31
C ARG A 121 -10.23 -5.67 -2.83
N PHE A 122 -9.95 -5.50 -1.55
CA PHE A 122 -9.60 -4.22 -0.93
C PHE A 122 -8.32 -4.33 -0.15
N PHE A 123 -7.45 -3.33 -0.30
CA PHE A 123 -6.14 -3.27 0.34
C PHE A 123 -5.87 -1.85 0.84
N ALA A 124 -5.46 -1.73 2.10
CA ALA A 124 -5.06 -0.47 2.73
C ALA A 124 -3.55 -0.39 2.89
N THR A 125 -2.95 0.71 2.46
CA THR A 125 -1.53 0.99 2.62
C THR A 125 -1.29 2.47 2.93
N GLY A 126 -0.08 2.83 3.33
CA GLY A 126 0.29 4.23 3.51
C GLY A 126 0.31 4.99 2.19
N GLY A 127 1.01 4.44 1.19
CA GLY A 127 1.14 5.04 -0.14
C GLY A 127 1.72 4.08 -1.15
N ILE A 128 1.30 4.19 -2.40
CA ILE A 128 1.80 3.38 -3.50
C ILE A 128 3.19 3.83 -3.96
N GLY A 129 3.91 2.93 -4.62
CA GLY A 129 5.02 3.30 -5.49
C GLY A 129 4.52 3.99 -6.76
N GLY A 130 5.42 4.60 -7.49
CA GLY A 130 5.09 5.37 -8.69
C GLY A 130 6.29 5.53 -9.61
N VAL A 131 6.27 6.55 -10.43
CA VAL A 131 7.39 6.95 -11.28
C VAL A 131 8.39 7.71 -10.41
N HIS A 132 9.66 7.31 -10.41
CA HIS A 132 10.70 8.02 -9.66
C HIS A 132 11.10 9.32 -10.36
N ARG A 133 11.53 10.32 -9.59
CA ARG A 133 12.07 11.56 -10.15
C ARG A 133 13.29 11.25 -11.01
N GLY A 134 13.32 11.74 -12.24
CA GLY A 134 14.36 11.41 -13.22
C GLY A 134 14.16 10.07 -13.97
N ALA A 135 12.98 9.48 -13.87
CA ALA A 135 12.65 8.23 -14.55
C ALA A 135 12.73 8.33 -16.09
N GLU A 136 12.63 9.52 -16.65
CA GLU A 136 12.85 9.76 -18.08
C GLU A 136 14.27 9.37 -18.55
N LYS A 137 15.22 9.24 -17.62
CA LYS A 137 16.59 8.79 -17.88
C LYS A 137 16.87 7.39 -17.33
N THR A 138 16.27 7.06 -16.19
CA THR A 138 16.58 5.82 -15.46
C THR A 138 15.60 4.69 -15.72
N MET A 139 14.39 5.01 -16.20
CA MET A 139 13.24 4.09 -16.30
C MET A 139 12.89 3.44 -14.95
N ASP A 140 13.20 4.11 -13.83
CA ASP A 140 12.86 3.62 -12.49
C ASP A 140 11.38 3.89 -12.19
N ILE A 141 10.56 2.88 -12.50
CA ILE A 141 9.11 2.90 -12.33
C ILE A 141 8.71 1.72 -11.46
N SER A 142 7.92 1.96 -10.43
CA SER A 142 7.47 0.93 -9.52
C SER A 142 6.59 -0.12 -10.21
N ALA A 143 6.82 -1.39 -9.88
CA ALA A 143 5.95 -2.48 -10.31
C ALA A 143 4.52 -2.37 -9.74
N ASP A 144 4.29 -1.54 -8.73
CA ASP A 144 2.97 -1.29 -8.17
C ASP A 144 2.01 -0.77 -9.24
N LEU A 145 2.49 0.09 -10.15
CA LEU A 145 1.67 0.67 -11.21
C LEU A 145 1.20 -0.39 -12.22
N GLN A 146 2.09 -1.33 -12.58
CA GLN A 146 1.75 -2.47 -13.44
C GLN A 146 0.74 -3.40 -12.75
N GLU A 147 0.87 -3.60 -11.45
CA GLU A 147 -0.02 -4.46 -10.72
C GLU A 147 -1.41 -3.84 -10.58
N LEU A 148 -1.50 -2.52 -10.33
CA LEU A 148 -2.75 -1.76 -10.35
C LEU A 148 -3.50 -1.91 -11.68
N ALA A 149 -2.77 -1.95 -12.79
CA ALA A 149 -3.36 -2.14 -14.12
C ALA A 149 -3.93 -3.55 -14.35
N ASN A 150 -3.36 -4.58 -13.72
CA ASN A 150 -3.63 -5.97 -14.07
C ASN A 150 -4.38 -6.77 -13.00
N THR A 151 -4.32 -6.35 -11.74
CA THR A 151 -4.84 -7.11 -10.59
C THR A 151 -6.06 -6.44 -9.99
N PRO A 152 -7.20 -7.16 -9.89
CA PRO A 152 -8.48 -6.56 -9.50
C PRO A 152 -8.59 -6.34 -7.98
N VAL A 153 -7.74 -5.45 -7.46
CA VAL A 153 -7.72 -5.02 -6.06
C VAL A 153 -7.74 -3.50 -6.00
N CYS A 154 -8.66 -2.94 -5.25
CA CYS A 154 -8.76 -1.51 -4.96
C CYS A 154 -7.79 -1.15 -3.83
N VAL A 155 -6.89 -0.20 -4.07
CA VAL A 155 -5.86 0.23 -3.11
C VAL A 155 -6.23 1.59 -2.53
N VAL A 156 -6.45 1.64 -1.23
CA VAL A 156 -6.73 2.88 -0.47
C VAL A 156 -5.43 3.35 0.18
N CYS A 157 -5.01 4.56 -0.15
CA CYS A 157 -3.72 5.12 0.29
C CYS A 157 -3.74 6.65 0.34
N ALA A 158 -2.73 7.25 0.94
CA ALA A 158 -2.54 8.70 0.91
C ALA A 158 -1.86 9.19 -0.39
N GLY A 159 -2.19 8.57 -1.53
CA GLY A 159 -1.58 8.82 -2.81
C GLY A 159 -0.27 8.05 -3.03
N ALA A 160 0.54 8.48 -3.99
CA ALA A 160 1.90 7.97 -4.16
C ALA A 160 2.84 8.58 -3.09
N LYS A 161 3.90 7.85 -2.74
CA LYS A 161 4.89 8.36 -1.78
C LYS A 161 5.48 9.68 -2.29
N SER A 162 5.58 10.67 -1.42
CA SER A 162 5.98 12.06 -1.76
C SER A 162 7.36 12.22 -2.39
N ILE A 163 8.20 11.19 -2.28
CA ILE A 163 9.53 11.12 -2.91
C ILE A 163 9.48 10.90 -4.43
N LEU A 164 8.30 10.55 -4.96
CA LEU A 164 8.06 10.19 -6.36
C LEU A 164 7.66 11.42 -7.19
N ASP A 165 7.64 11.24 -8.50
CA ASP A 165 7.03 12.19 -9.43
C ASP A 165 5.53 11.89 -9.53
N LEU A 166 4.72 12.74 -8.90
CA LEU A 166 3.27 12.54 -8.80
C LEU A 166 2.57 12.76 -10.14
N GLY A 167 3.05 13.73 -10.95
CA GLY A 167 2.50 14.01 -12.26
C GLY A 167 2.72 12.83 -13.21
N LEU A 168 3.95 12.38 -13.37
CA LEU A 168 4.27 11.21 -14.21
C LEU A 168 3.61 9.92 -13.69
N THR A 169 3.38 9.82 -12.40
CA THR A 169 2.65 8.68 -11.81
C THR A 169 1.18 8.69 -12.24
N LEU A 170 0.52 9.85 -12.24
CA LEU A 170 -0.87 9.98 -12.73
C LEU A 170 -0.99 9.65 -14.21
N GLU A 171 -0.11 10.22 -15.06
CA GLU A 171 -0.07 9.94 -16.48
C GLU A 171 0.14 8.45 -16.79
N TYR A 172 0.99 7.80 -16.02
CA TYR A 172 1.19 6.36 -16.16
C TYR A 172 -0.07 5.57 -15.82
N LEU A 173 -0.74 5.89 -14.70
CA LEU A 173 -1.97 5.25 -14.29
C LEU A 173 -3.10 5.45 -15.30
N GLU A 174 -3.24 6.66 -15.85
CA GLU A 174 -4.20 6.97 -16.90
C GLU A 174 -3.96 6.12 -18.15
N THR A 175 -2.72 6.09 -18.65
CA THR A 175 -2.33 5.30 -19.83
C THR A 175 -2.72 3.82 -19.70
N TYR A 176 -2.62 3.27 -18.49
CA TYR A 176 -2.97 1.88 -18.21
C TYR A 176 -4.41 1.68 -17.73
N GLY A 177 -5.25 2.71 -17.81
CA GLY A 177 -6.67 2.63 -17.48
C GLY A 177 -6.97 2.36 -16.00
N VAL A 178 -6.10 2.81 -15.11
CA VAL A 178 -6.27 2.68 -13.65
C VAL A 178 -6.99 3.92 -13.12
N PRO A 179 -8.24 3.82 -12.65
CA PRO A 179 -8.94 4.95 -12.05
C PRO A 179 -8.23 5.44 -10.79
N VAL A 180 -8.06 6.75 -10.67
CA VAL A 180 -7.59 7.41 -9.44
C VAL A 180 -8.76 8.21 -8.87
N LEU A 181 -9.29 7.75 -7.75
CA LEU A 181 -10.48 8.31 -7.11
C LEU A 181 -10.06 9.10 -5.86
N GLY A 182 -10.43 10.37 -5.78
CA GLY A 182 -10.28 11.15 -4.55
C GLY A 182 -11.39 10.81 -3.58
N LEU A 183 -11.09 10.45 -2.33
CA LEU A 183 -12.08 10.32 -1.29
C LEU A 183 -12.19 11.63 -0.52
N ARG A 184 -13.25 12.41 -0.79
CA ARG A 184 -13.46 13.76 -0.24
C ARG A 184 -12.29 14.73 -0.54
N THR A 185 -11.71 14.60 -1.72
CA THR A 185 -10.66 15.48 -2.21
C THR A 185 -10.72 15.63 -3.73
N ASP A 186 -10.40 16.82 -4.22
CA ASP A 186 -10.29 17.14 -5.65
C ASP A 186 -8.84 17.01 -6.17
N GLU A 187 -7.89 16.76 -5.28
CA GLU A 187 -6.48 16.60 -5.62
C GLU A 187 -5.93 15.26 -5.15
N LEU A 188 -4.93 14.75 -5.87
CA LEU A 188 -4.16 13.60 -5.39
C LEU A 188 -3.46 13.97 -4.08
N PRO A 189 -3.68 13.24 -2.98
CA PRO A 189 -2.91 13.47 -1.77
C PRO A 189 -1.42 13.18 -1.99
N ALA A 190 -0.55 13.98 -1.37
CA ALA A 190 0.90 13.85 -1.49
C ALA A 190 1.55 13.21 -0.26
N PHE A 191 0.99 12.09 0.18
CA PHE A 191 1.45 11.30 1.33
C PHE A 191 1.40 12.09 2.65
N TYR A 192 2.45 12.86 2.97
CA TYR A 192 2.51 13.70 4.16
C TYR A 192 1.65 14.96 4.08
N CYS A 193 1.25 15.35 2.86
CA CYS A 193 0.49 16.54 2.58
C CYS A 193 -0.88 16.19 2.03
N ARG A 194 -1.88 17.02 2.35
CA ARG A 194 -3.27 16.78 1.89
C ARG A 194 -3.45 17.07 0.41
N THR A 195 -2.63 17.96 -0.13
CA THR A 195 -2.69 18.45 -1.52
C THR A 195 -1.36 18.27 -2.21
N SER A 196 -1.39 18.18 -3.53
CA SER A 196 -0.21 18.03 -4.39
C SER A 196 -0.15 19.03 -5.54
N GLY A 197 -1.23 19.80 -5.75
CA GLY A 197 -1.43 20.62 -6.93
C GLY A 197 -1.93 19.83 -8.17
N TYR A 198 -1.99 18.51 -8.11
CA TYR A 198 -2.51 17.67 -9.20
C TYR A 198 -3.99 17.34 -8.96
N LYS A 199 -4.86 17.84 -9.82
CA LYS A 199 -6.30 17.61 -9.76
C LYS A 199 -6.65 16.18 -10.17
N LEU A 200 -7.68 15.64 -9.56
CA LEU A 200 -8.29 14.35 -9.91
C LEU A 200 -9.63 14.59 -10.63
N ASP A 201 -9.93 13.75 -11.61
CA ASP A 201 -11.18 13.82 -12.35
C ASP A 201 -12.39 13.38 -11.53
N TYR A 202 -12.16 12.56 -10.51
CA TYR A 202 -13.23 11.91 -9.74
C TYR A 202 -13.07 12.15 -8.24
N ASN A 203 -13.97 12.98 -7.67
CA ASN A 203 -14.09 13.19 -6.23
C ASN A 203 -15.30 12.40 -5.70
N CYS A 204 -15.05 11.32 -4.98
CA CYS A 204 -16.06 10.51 -4.30
C CYS A 204 -16.36 11.11 -2.91
N GLN A 205 -17.60 11.47 -2.66
CA GLN A 205 -18.00 12.10 -1.40
C GLN A 205 -18.12 11.10 -0.25
N ASP A 206 -18.26 9.81 -0.54
CA ASP A 206 -18.42 8.75 0.45
C ASP A 206 -17.86 7.40 -0.04
N GLU A 207 -17.71 6.49 0.89
CA GLU A 207 -17.21 5.14 0.69
C GLU A 207 -18.17 4.26 -0.14
N GLN A 208 -19.47 4.56 -0.10
CA GLN A 208 -20.47 3.82 -0.89
C GLN A 208 -20.31 4.10 -2.39
N THR A 209 -20.00 5.34 -2.74
CA THR A 209 -19.72 5.73 -4.14
C THR A 209 -18.51 4.98 -4.66
N VAL A 210 -17.42 4.92 -3.90
CA VAL A 210 -16.24 4.12 -4.27
C VAL A 210 -16.60 2.65 -4.44
N ALA A 211 -17.33 2.06 -3.50
CA ALA A 211 -17.76 0.67 -3.56
C ALA A 211 -18.61 0.37 -4.82
N LYS A 212 -19.55 1.25 -5.18
CA LYS A 212 -20.36 1.13 -6.39
C LYS A 212 -19.52 1.22 -7.66
N ILE A 213 -18.56 2.17 -7.73
CA ILE A 213 -17.64 2.30 -8.87
C ILE A 213 -16.85 1.01 -9.06
N MET A 214 -16.29 0.47 -7.97
CA MET A 214 -15.50 -0.77 -8.04
C MET A 214 -16.36 -1.98 -8.44
N LYS A 215 -17.56 -2.08 -7.89
CA LYS A 215 -18.48 -3.14 -8.29
C LYS A 215 -18.83 -3.05 -9.77
N THR A 216 -19.21 -1.87 -10.25
CA THR A 216 -19.54 -1.63 -11.65
C THR A 216 -18.37 -1.97 -12.57
N LYS A 217 -17.14 -1.50 -12.21
CA LYS A 217 -15.92 -1.79 -12.98
C LYS A 217 -15.73 -3.29 -13.20
N TRP A 218 -15.87 -4.07 -12.14
CA TRP A 218 -15.64 -5.52 -12.20
C TRP A 218 -16.82 -6.29 -12.79
N ASP A 219 -18.07 -5.83 -12.59
CA ASP A 219 -19.28 -6.44 -13.19
C ASP A 219 -19.29 -6.33 -14.73
N VAL A 220 -18.77 -5.23 -15.27
CA VAL A 220 -18.62 -5.07 -16.74
C VAL A 220 -17.36 -5.74 -17.30
N GLY A 221 -16.60 -6.47 -16.47
CA GLY A 221 -15.45 -7.26 -16.88
C GLY A 221 -14.15 -6.47 -17.08
N LEU A 222 -14.07 -5.21 -16.64
CA LEU A 222 -12.84 -4.43 -16.68
C LEU A 222 -11.84 -4.98 -15.65
N LYS A 223 -10.66 -5.34 -16.13
CA LYS A 223 -9.57 -5.87 -15.30
C LYS A 223 -8.89 -4.75 -14.50
N GLY A 224 -7.97 -5.17 -13.63
CA GLY A 224 -7.19 -4.25 -12.81
C GLY A 224 -7.96 -3.67 -11.63
N GLY A 225 -7.24 -2.93 -10.82
CA GLY A 225 -7.71 -2.26 -9.62
C GLY A 225 -8.07 -0.80 -9.84
N ALA A 226 -7.95 -0.05 -8.76
CA ALA A 226 -8.05 1.41 -8.70
C ALA A 226 -7.19 1.93 -7.55
N VAL A 227 -6.84 3.20 -7.60
CA VAL A 227 -6.26 3.94 -6.47
C VAL A 227 -7.34 4.83 -5.87
N VAL A 228 -7.51 4.75 -4.55
CA VAL A 228 -8.34 5.69 -3.78
C VAL A 228 -7.42 6.57 -2.96
N GLY A 229 -7.31 7.83 -3.35
CA GLY A 229 -6.57 8.85 -2.64
C GLY A 229 -7.35 9.34 -1.44
N ASN A 230 -6.90 9.01 -0.23
CA ASN A 230 -7.50 9.40 1.04
C ASN A 230 -6.52 10.32 1.78
N PRO A 231 -6.79 11.64 1.86
CA PRO A 231 -5.85 12.58 2.48
C PRO A 231 -5.57 12.26 3.94
N ILE A 232 -4.31 12.48 4.35
CA ILE A 232 -3.92 12.44 5.76
C ILE A 232 -4.84 13.34 6.61
N PRO A 233 -5.22 12.94 7.85
CA PRO A 233 -5.99 13.82 8.73
C PRO A 233 -5.29 15.17 8.94
N GLU A 234 -6.06 16.26 8.95
CA GLU A 234 -5.55 17.63 8.91
C GLU A 234 -4.54 17.94 10.03
N GLN A 235 -4.81 17.45 11.25
CA GLN A 235 -3.93 17.67 12.40
C GLN A 235 -2.54 17.00 12.30
N TYR A 236 -2.36 16.08 11.36
CA TYR A 236 -1.09 15.39 11.13
C TYR A 236 -0.47 15.75 9.77
N ALA A 237 -1.18 16.58 9.00
CA ALA A 237 -0.69 17.03 7.69
C ALA A 237 0.51 17.95 7.84
N MET A 238 1.49 17.77 6.96
CA MET A 238 2.67 18.62 6.91
C MET A 238 2.51 19.67 5.80
N ASP A 239 3.22 20.78 5.96
CA ASP A 239 3.24 21.85 4.97
C ASP A 239 3.91 21.38 3.66
N PRO A 240 3.28 21.59 2.48
CA PRO A 240 3.80 21.12 1.20
C PRO A 240 5.16 21.72 0.81
N ASP A 241 5.37 23.03 1.02
CA ASP A 241 6.60 23.72 0.62
C ASP A 241 7.75 23.28 1.51
N TYR A 242 7.50 23.15 2.83
CA TYR A 242 8.47 22.60 3.76
C TYR A 242 8.88 21.19 3.37
N MET A 243 7.90 20.31 3.08
CA MET A 243 8.18 18.92 2.72
C MET A 243 8.90 18.78 1.40
N ASN A 244 8.57 19.59 0.39
CA ASN A 244 9.29 19.59 -0.87
C ASN A 244 10.78 19.90 -0.67
N GLY A 245 11.11 20.92 0.13
CA GLY A 245 12.51 21.25 0.44
C GLY A 245 13.26 20.14 1.18
N ILE A 246 12.59 19.41 2.08
CA ILE A 246 13.16 18.23 2.78
C ILE A 246 13.40 17.09 1.80
N ILE A 247 12.40 16.77 0.94
CA ILE A 247 12.48 15.69 -0.03
C ILE A 247 13.60 15.94 -1.05
N GLU A 248 13.73 17.16 -1.56
CA GLU A 248 14.82 17.52 -2.49
C GLU A 248 16.21 17.29 -1.89
N LYS A 249 16.41 17.65 -0.63
CA LYS A 249 17.68 17.40 0.09
C LYS A 249 17.94 15.88 0.25
N ALA A 250 16.91 15.12 0.64
CA ALA A 250 17.04 13.67 0.79
C ALA A 250 17.36 12.97 -0.54
N VAL A 251 16.71 13.39 -1.64
CA VAL A 251 16.98 12.87 -2.99
C VAL A 251 18.39 13.23 -3.46
N ALA A 252 18.84 14.46 -3.22
CA ALA A 252 20.20 14.89 -3.54
C ALA A 252 21.23 14.04 -2.80
N GLN A 253 21.00 13.73 -1.53
CA GLN A 253 21.88 12.87 -0.74
C GLN A 253 21.88 11.42 -1.25
N ALA A 254 20.70 10.83 -1.57
CA ALA A 254 20.61 9.49 -2.15
C ALA A 254 21.42 9.39 -3.45
N ASN A 255 21.35 10.41 -4.31
CA ASN A 255 22.12 10.49 -5.54
C ASN A 255 23.62 10.57 -5.28
N ALA A 256 24.06 11.37 -4.31
CA ALA A 256 25.47 11.51 -3.93
C ALA A 256 26.04 10.20 -3.36
N GLU A 257 25.24 9.42 -2.67
CA GLU A 257 25.60 8.12 -2.09
C GLU A 257 25.36 6.94 -3.05
N HIS A 258 24.94 7.21 -4.29
CA HIS A 258 24.64 6.17 -5.32
C HIS A 258 23.62 5.13 -4.85
N ILE A 259 22.61 5.54 -4.07
CA ILE A 259 21.54 4.65 -3.60
C ILE A 259 20.51 4.46 -4.72
N HIS A 260 20.28 3.21 -5.13
CA HIS A 260 19.39 2.88 -6.26
C HIS A 260 18.46 1.70 -5.97
N GLY A 261 17.41 1.55 -6.78
CA GLY A 261 16.50 0.41 -6.77
C GLY A 261 15.76 0.23 -5.44
N LYS A 262 15.73 -1.01 -4.93
CA LYS A 262 14.95 -1.35 -3.72
C LYS A 262 15.37 -0.60 -2.45
N ALA A 263 16.61 -0.10 -2.39
CA ALA A 263 17.15 0.60 -1.23
C ALA A 263 16.72 2.08 -1.16
N ILE A 264 16.29 2.69 -2.26
CA ILE A 264 16.04 4.13 -2.34
C ILE A 264 14.91 4.58 -1.41
N THR A 265 13.78 3.87 -1.41
CA THR A 265 12.62 4.26 -0.58
C THR A 265 12.91 4.17 0.91
N PRO A 266 13.46 3.08 1.48
CA PRO A 266 13.83 3.02 2.90
C PRO A 266 14.84 4.10 3.29
N PHE A 267 15.84 4.35 2.43
CA PHE A 267 16.84 5.40 2.64
C PHE A 267 16.19 6.79 2.76
N LEU A 268 15.37 7.15 1.77
CA LEU A 268 14.70 8.46 1.75
C LEU A 268 13.76 8.65 2.95
N LEU A 269 12.97 7.64 3.30
CA LEU A 269 12.07 7.73 4.46
C LEU A 269 12.83 7.90 5.78
N ALA A 270 13.96 7.22 5.96
CA ALA A 270 14.81 7.38 7.15
C ALA A 270 15.39 8.81 7.23
N HIS A 271 15.95 9.33 6.12
CA HIS A 271 16.50 10.67 6.08
C HIS A 271 15.43 11.76 6.30
N ILE A 272 14.26 11.61 5.70
CA ILE A 272 13.13 12.52 5.92
C ILE A 272 12.71 12.49 7.39
N LYS A 273 12.65 11.32 8.03
CA LYS A 273 12.35 11.20 9.46
C LYS A 273 13.34 12.01 10.30
N ASP A 274 14.63 11.85 10.03
CA ASP A 274 15.68 12.56 10.78
C ASP A 274 15.60 14.07 10.57
N MET A 275 15.45 14.54 9.33
CA MET A 275 15.35 15.96 8.99
C MET A 275 14.07 16.63 9.52
N THR A 276 13.02 15.86 9.79
CA THR A 276 11.75 16.37 10.34
C THR A 276 11.63 16.17 11.85
N GLY A 277 12.70 15.72 12.52
CA GLY A 277 12.67 15.45 13.96
C GLY A 277 11.62 14.40 14.37
N GLY A 278 11.34 13.44 13.50
CA GLY A 278 10.36 12.39 13.72
C GLY A 278 8.91 12.71 13.32
N ASN A 279 8.58 13.96 12.98
CA ASN A 279 7.21 14.36 12.64
C ASN A 279 6.69 13.60 11.41
N SER A 280 7.52 13.35 10.39
CA SER A 280 7.12 12.56 9.22
C SER A 280 6.81 11.10 9.57
N PHE A 281 7.46 10.56 10.60
CA PHE A 281 7.15 9.20 11.09
C PHE A 281 5.76 9.15 11.74
N ALA A 282 5.44 10.10 12.60
CA ALA A 282 4.10 10.22 13.20
C ALA A 282 3.02 10.41 12.13
N ALA A 283 3.27 11.28 11.13
CA ALA A 283 2.39 11.47 9.99
C ALA A 283 2.17 10.16 9.20
N ASN A 284 3.24 9.37 8.97
CA ASN A 284 3.16 8.09 8.26
C ASN A 284 2.30 7.05 9.02
N LEU A 285 2.37 7.01 10.34
CA LEU A 285 1.49 6.15 11.15
C LEU A 285 0.02 6.56 10.97
N GLU A 286 -0.29 7.82 11.13
CA GLU A 286 -1.67 8.30 11.14
C GLU A 286 -2.33 8.26 9.75
N LEU A 287 -1.59 8.52 8.66
CA LEU A 287 -2.13 8.33 7.31
C LEU A 287 -2.45 6.84 7.04
N ALA A 288 -1.62 5.91 7.50
CA ALA A 288 -1.86 4.49 7.32
C ALA A 288 -3.09 4.01 8.12
N TYR A 289 -3.25 4.47 9.37
CA TYR A 289 -4.45 4.20 10.16
C TYR A 289 -5.71 4.79 9.54
N ASN A 290 -5.63 6.01 9.00
CA ASN A 290 -6.75 6.65 8.32
C ASN A 290 -7.15 5.89 7.05
N ASN A 291 -6.17 5.40 6.29
CA ASN A 291 -6.41 4.59 5.10
C ASN A 291 -7.04 3.23 5.44
N ALA A 292 -6.61 2.60 6.53
CA ALA A 292 -7.21 1.37 7.01
C ALA A 292 -8.69 1.56 7.38
N ARG A 293 -9.05 2.66 8.07
CA ARG A 293 -10.46 3.01 8.36
C ARG A 293 -11.27 3.19 7.09
N ALA A 294 -10.79 4.01 6.15
CA ALA A 294 -11.48 4.28 4.90
C ALA A 294 -11.66 3.01 4.07
N CYS A 295 -10.61 2.21 3.93
CA CYS A 295 -10.63 0.95 3.19
C CYS A 295 -11.65 -0.04 3.78
N SER A 296 -11.68 -0.16 5.11
CA SER A 296 -12.64 -1.04 5.80
C SER A 296 -14.09 -0.62 5.54
N LYS A 297 -14.39 0.69 5.61
CA LYS A 297 -15.72 1.22 5.28
C LYS A 297 -16.11 0.95 3.83
N ILE A 298 -15.17 1.10 2.88
CA ILE A 298 -15.39 0.79 1.46
C ILE A 298 -15.66 -0.70 1.29
N ALA A 299 -14.86 -1.58 1.92
CA ALA A 299 -15.04 -3.03 1.86
C ALA A 299 -16.38 -3.46 2.46
N CYS A 300 -16.79 -2.87 3.59
CA CYS A 300 -18.11 -3.09 4.21
C CYS A 300 -19.26 -2.60 3.32
N ALA A 301 -19.11 -1.48 2.63
CA ALA A 301 -20.08 -0.98 1.69
C ALA A 301 -20.22 -1.91 0.47
N TYR A 302 -19.09 -2.39 -0.05
CA TYR A 302 -19.04 -3.32 -1.18
C TYR A 302 -19.70 -4.65 -0.86
N ALA A 303 -19.48 -5.21 0.33
CA ALA A 303 -20.08 -6.48 0.77
C ALA A 303 -21.61 -6.43 0.89
N LYS A 304 -22.23 -5.24 0.85
CA LYS A 304 -23.69 -5.04 0.90
C LYS A 304 -24.33 -4.86 -0.48
N LEU A 305 -23.53 -4.79 -1.56
CA LEU A 305 -23.97 -4.63 -2.93
C LEU A 305 -24.14 -5.98 -3.65
#